data_8a0a45aa1111d54d5d1ef0510779cd25
#
_entry.id   8a0a45aa1111d54d5d1ef0510779cd25
#
_cell.length_a   1.000
_cell.length_b   1.000
_cell.length_c   1.000
_cell.angle_alpha   90.00
_cell.angle_beta   90.00
_cell.angle_gamma   90.00
#
_symmetry.space_group_name_H-M   'P 1'
#
loop_
_entity.id
_entity.type
_entity.pdbx_description
1 polymer ?
#
loop_
_entity_poly.entity_id
_entity_poly.type
_entity_poly.pdbx_seq_one_letter_code
_entity_poly.pdbx_strand_id
1 'polypeptide(L)'
;DWSSDVCSSDLVLVTAGLLLGSSGVWRWLSLFKFEKFAKWLAVGAYLVAPFTANLIYVRGNIGELMALGLFPWLLYLSKKISQKKKISWWCAVPIISAFLLSHNVAALFGVGLWLLYSWYELVKNKQLWQQWGKYFGLSLLITSWFWLPALAEKPLVVLDNTPLSRDFAQHFVSSSQLISSPLEFGYSLLSQVDTMSLSAGLLGLAGLFLATIWYLKIGKQARKTERWWWFILIGWLLLIFQTSISFEIWKRIPLGSFIQFPWRLSLFFVVLSLPLVSLTAMLARGLRWLLLLLFAYQLLAIWQLQPADRLHKEIIDYDLFSQSTSTLHENLPKTFTYQNIADWSPNPSVFAGEAELSVHHWTGSERRYLVRATTPVIIVEPTMYFAGWQTTVNDELIEYSAIQETDGRIAYQLAPGEYQVESRFTQNTWPRMVGNTASLLAVAWWGWLLWQSWRLGSKD
;
A
#
# COMPACT_ATOMS: atom_id res chain seq x y z
N ASP A 1 18.72 22.68 -6.78
CA ASP A 1 19.10 21.31 -7.10
C ASP A 1 18.06 20.32 -6.57
N TRP A 2 16.91 20.28 -7.25
CA TRP A 2 15.75 19.44 -6.87
C TRP A 2 16.04 17.95 -6.99
N SER A 3 16.98 17.54 -7.82
CA SER A 3 17.32 16.13 -8.06
C SER A 3 18.02 15.47 -6.86
N SER A 4 18.83 16.24 -6.12
CA SER A 4 19.49 15.75 -4.90
C SER A 4 18.49 15.60 -3.74
N ASP A 5 17.49 16.47 -3.65
CA ASP A 5 16.52 16.47 -2.55
C ASP A 5 15.47 15.36 -2.65
N VAL A 6 15.04 15.00 -3.86
CA VAL A 6 14.11 13.88 -4.09
C VAL A 6 14.77 12.56 -3.71
N CYS A 7 16.00 12.30 -4.14
CA CYS A 7 16.75 11.10 -3.73
C CYS A 7 16.99 11.03 -2.22
N SER A 8 17.23 12.17 -1.56
CA SER A 8 17.44 12.23 -0.11
C SER A 8 16.17 11.89 0.66
N SER A 9 15.01 12.38 0.23
CA SER A 9 13.73 12.10 0.89
C SER A 9 13.34 10.62 0.80
N ASP A 10 13.57 9.98 -0.34
CA ASP A 10 13.28 8.56 -0.54
C ASP A 10 14.17 7.67 0.35
N LEU A 11 15.46 7.99 0.45
CA LEU A 11 16.39 7.31 1.35
C LEU A 11 15.99 7.47 2.82
N VAL A 12 15.52 8.65 3.23
CA VAL A 12 15.00 8.88 4.58
C VAL A 12 13.76 8.02 4.84
N LEU A 13 12.82 7.95 3.89
CA LEU A 13 11.61 7.14 4.01
C LEU A 13 11.93 5.64 4.06
N VAL A 14 12.84 5.17 3.23
CA VAL A 14 13.30 3.76 3.24
C VAL A 14 13.92 3.44 4.59
N THR A 15 14.84 4.27 5.07
CA THR A 15 15.52 4.09 6.36
C THR A 15 14.51 4.10 7.50
N ALA A 16 13.58 5.06 7.50
CA ALA A 16 12.50 5.15 8.50
C ALA A 16 11.62 3.90 8.50
N GLY A 17 11.22 3.39 7.32
CA GLY A 17 10.44 2.17 7.18
C GLY A 17 11.14 0.93 7.75
N LEU A 18 12.44 0.78 7.48
CA LEU A 18 13.25 -0.32 8.01
C LEU A 18 13.44 -0.23 9.53
N LEU A 19 13.73 0.96 10.06
CA LEU A 19 13.86 1.18 11.52
C LEU A 19 12.53 0.98 12.23
N LEU A 20 11.44 1.48 11.66
CA LEU A 20 10.09 1.27 12.18
C LEU A 20 9.75 -0.23 12.25
N GLY A 21 10.00 -0.96 11.17
CA GLY A 21 9.75 -2.39 11.10
C GLY A 21 10.61 -3.18 12.08
N SER A 22 11.92 -2.93 12.11
CA SER A 22 12.85 -3.57 13.02
C SER A 22 12.48 -3.34 14.48
N SER A 23 12.12 -2.11 14.85
CA SER A 23 11.66 -1.77 16.20
C SER A 23 10.33 -2.44 16.54
N GLY A 24 9.41 -2.52 15.59
CA GLY A 24 8.13 -3.23 15.72
C GLY A 24 8.32 -4.72 15.95
N VAL A 25 9.15 -5.37 15.14
CA VAL A 25 9.53 -6.80 15.30
C VAL A 25 10.13 -7.03 16.67
N TRP A 26 11.12 -6.23 17.07
CA TRP A 26 11.75 -6.36 18.37
C TRP A 26 10.74 -6.23 19.52
N ARG A 27 9.88 -5.21 19.50
CA ARG A 27 8.88 -4.99 20.54
C ARG A 27 7.84 -6.11 20.57
N TRP A 28 7.36 -6.56 19.40
CA TRP A 28 6.42 -7.66 19.31
C TRP A 28 6.99 -8.96 19.86
N LEU A 29 8.20 -9.35 19.41
CA LEU A 29 8.87 -10.56 19.89
C LEU A 29 9.26 -10.48 21.36
N SER A 30 9.44 -9.28 21.93
CA SER A 30 9.69 -9.09 23.36
C SER A 30 8.47 -9.40 24.25
N LEU A 31 7.28 -9.54 23.68
CA LEU A 31 6.10 -10.03 24.39
C LEU A 31 6.02 -11.56 24.49
N PHE A 32 6.96 -12.26 23.85
CA PHE A 32 7.19 -13.70 23.98
C PHE A 32 8.44 -13.94 24.86
N LYS A 33 8.60 -15.15 25.35
CA LYS A 33 9.75 -15.52 26.18
C LYS A 33 10.97 -15.91 25.33
N PHE A 34 11.36 -15.07 24.36
CA PHE A 34 12.54 -15.32 23.55
C PHE A 34 13.81 -14.71 24.13
N GLU A 35 14.94 -15.43 23.99
CA GLU A 35 16.27 -14.91 24.28
C GLU A 35 16.63 -13.71 23.40
N LYS A 36 17.51 -12.81 23.86
CA LYS A 36 17.97 -11.64 23.10
C LYS A 36 18.52 -12.03 21.73
N PHE A 37 19.35 -13.07 21.68
CA PHE A 37 19.93 -13.56 20.43
C PHE A 37 18.87 -13.96 19.40
N ALA A 38 17.87 -14.76 19.81
CA ALA A 38 16.79 -15.19 18.92
C ALA A 38 15.98 -14.02 18.35
N LYS A 39 15.77 -12.98 19.15
CA LYS A 39 15.10 -11.74 18.69
C LYS A 39 15.96 -10.96 17.70
N TRP A 40 17.27 -10.82 17.95
CA TRP A 40 18.18 -10.16 17.02
C TRP A 40 18.28 -10.91 15.69
N LEU A 41 18.32 -12.24 15.73
CA LEU A 41 18.33 -13.05 14.52
C LEU A 41 17.04 -12.86 13.70
N ALA A 42 15.89 -12.77 14.37
CA ALA A 42 14.62 -12.49 13.69
C ALA A 42 14.57 -11.07 13.10
N VAL A 43 15.09 -10.06 13.79
CA VAL A 43 15.23 -8.70 13.22
C VAL A 43 16.16 -8.73 12.00
N GLY A 44 17.27 -9.44 12.08
CA GLY A 44 18.16 -9.66 10.94
C GLY A 44 17.44 -10.36 9.79
N ALA A 45 16.68 -11.43 10.06
CA ALA A 45 15.89 -12.14 9.05
C ALA A 45 14.86 -11.24 8.35
N TYR A 46 14.23 -10.32 9.07
CA TYR A 46 13.35 -9.29 8.51
C TYR A 46 14.08 -8.37 7.53
N LEU A 47 15.27 -7.90 7.91
CA LEU A 47 16.05 -6.96 7.09
C LEU A 47 16.63 -7.61 5.84
N VAL A 48 17.14 -8.86 5.94
CA VAL A 48 17.74 -9.58 4.81
C VAL A 48 16.74 -10.46 4.04
N ALA A 49 15.44 -10.33 4.28
CA ALA A 49 14.45 -11.06 3.50
C ALA A 49 14.49 -10.61 2.03
N PRO A 50 14.50 -11.54 1.04
CA PRO A 50 14.50 -11.18 -0.37
C PRO A 50 13.37 -10.25 -0.76
N PHE A 51 12.19 -10.42 -0.16
CA PHE A 51 11.05 -9.53 -0.39
C PHE A 51 11.31 -8.10 0.11
N THR A 52 11.99 -7.92 1.25
CA THR A 52 12.40 -6.60 1.75
C THR A 52 13.38 -5.93 0.78
N ALA A 53 14.36 -6.68 0.28
CA ALA A 53 15.30 -6.20 -0.74
C ALA A 53 14.57 -5.83 -2.05
N ASN A 54 13.62 -6.65 -2.49
CA ASN A 54 12.79 -6.38 -3.66
C ASN A 54 12.01 -5.05 -3.54
N LEU A 55 11.40 -4.80 -2.39
CA LEU A 55 10.65 -3.55 -2.19
C LEU A 55 11.55 -2.31 -2.33
N ILE A 56 12.80 -2.40 -1.89
CA ILE A 56 13.73 -1.27 -1.86
C ILE A 56 14.43 -1.11 -3.21
N TYR A 57 15.09 -2.18 -3.68
CA TYR A 57 16.03 -2.09 -4.79
C TYR A 57 15.42 -2.37 -6.15
N VAL A 58 14.35 -3.17 -6.22
CA VAL A 58 13.76 -3.59 -7.50
C VAL A 58 12.47 -2.81 -7.79
N ARG A 59 11.57 -2.72 -6.80
CA ARG A 59 10.25 -2.13 -7.02
C ARG A 59 10.14 -0.66 -6.63
N GLY A 60 11.04 -0.15 -5.77
CA GLY A 60 10.94 1.20 -5.25
C GLY A 60 9.59 1.52 -4.57
N ASN A 61 8.89 0.49 -4.04
CA ASN A 61 7.54 0.65 -3.53
C ASN A 61 7.55 1.05 -2.05
N ILE A 62 7.66 2.35 -1.80
CA ILE A 62 7.69 2.94 -0.45
C ILE A 62 6.40 2.62 0.32
N GLY A 63 5.24 2.62 -0.35
CA GLY A 63 3.96 2.31 0.30
C GLY A 63 3.90 0.90 0.88
N GLU A 64 4.31 -0.13 0.11
CA GLU A 64 4.39 -1.50 0.61
C GLU A 64 5.50 -1.65 1.68
N LEU A 65 6.61 -0.92 1.56
CA LEU A 65 7.67 -0.92 2.57
C LEU A 65 7.18 -0.34 3.91
N MET A 66 6.39 0.74 3.88
CA MET A 66 5.76 1.29 5.07
C MET A 66 4.74 0.32 5.67
N ALA A 67 3.96 -0.38 4.83
CA ALA A 67 3.06 -1.43 5.30
C ALA A 67 3.84 -2.56 5.98
N LEU A 68 4.95 -3.03 5.38
CA LEU A 68 5.85 -4.02 5.96
C LEU A 68 6.41 -3.56 7.33
N GLY A 69 6.78 -2.27 7.44
CA GLY A 69 7.29 -1.66 8.66
C GLY A 69 6.26 -1.51 9.77
N LEU A 70 5.00 -1.22 9.41
CA LEU A 70 3.92 -0.99 10.37
C LEU A 70 3.22 -2.28 10.81
N PHE A 71 3.22 -3.32 9.98
CA PHE A 71 2.51 -4.56 10.29
C PHE A 71 2.96 -5.25 11.61
N PRO A 72 4.26 -5.34 11.96
CA PRO A 72 4.69 -5.85 13.26
C PRO A 72 4.13 -5.07 14.45
N TRP A 73 3.90 -3.76 14.30
CA TRP A 73 3.30 -2.94 15.35
C TRP A 73 1.82 -3.27 15.57
N LEU A 74 1.07 -3.58 14.50
CA LEU A 74 -0.32 -4.05 14.65
C LEU A 74 -0.38 -5.35 15.46
N LEU A 75 0.54 -6.28 15.17
CA LEU A 75 0.65 -7.54 15.91
C LEU A 75 1.07 -7.30 17.37
N TYR A 76 2.01 -6.37 17.60
CA TYR A 76 2.40 -5.93 18.94
C TYR A 76 1.22 -5.37 19.74
N LEU A 77 0.40 -4.50 19.12
CA LEU A 77 -0.77 -3.91 19.78
C LEU A 77 -1.73 -5.01 20.25
N SER A 78 -2.12 -5.94 19.38
CA SER A 78 -3.04 -7.02 19.74
C SER A 78 -2.47 -7.93 20.83
N LYS A 79 -1.19 -8.28 20.73
CA LYS A 79 -0.51 -9.10 21.77
C LYS A 79 -0.40 -8.36 23.09
N LYS A 80 -0.14 -7.07 23.09
CA LYS A 80 -0.06 -6.24 24.30
C LYS A 80 -1.42 -6.12 24.98
N ILE A 81 -2.50 -5.95 24.20
CA ILE A 81 -3.88 -5.94 24.70
C ILE A 81 -4.20 -7.31 25.32
N SER A 82 -3.86 -8.42 24.68
CA SER A 82 -4.13 -9.77 25.21
C SER A 82 -3.46 -10.03 26.56
N GLN A 83 -2.33 -9.37 26.82
CA GLN A 83 -1.64 -9.40 28.11
C GLN A 83 -2.20 -8.39 29.14
N LYS A 84 -3.34 -7.74 28.84
CA LYS A 84 -3.98 -6.71 29.69
C LYS A 84 -3.08 -5.52 30.01
N LYS A 85 -2.09 -5.23 29.16
CA LYS A 85 -1.19 -4.09 29.32
C LYS A 85 -1.84 -2.85 28.71
N LYS A 86 -1.76 -1.72 29.43
CA LYS A 86 -2.27 -0.43 28.96
C LYS A 86 -1.59 -0.04 27.63
N ILE A 87 -2.40 0.41 26.68
CA ILE A 87 -1.94 1.01 25.43
C ILE A 87 -2.53 2.41 25.37
N SER A 88 -1.67 3.38 25.07
CA SER A 88 -2.10 4.75 24.91
C SER A 88 -2.75 4.96 23.53
N TRP A 89 -3.75 5.82 23.45
CA TRP A 89 -4.34 6.34 22.23
C TRP A 89 -3.30 7.02 21.31
N TRP A 90 -2.24 7.58 21.91
CA TRP A 90 -1.07 8.15 21.23
C TRP A 90 -0.35 7.17 20.31
N CYS A 91 -0.28 5.91 20.70
CA CYS A 91 0.45 4.89 19.94
C CYS A 91 -0.48 4.10 19.03
N ALA A 92 -1.66 3.68 19.55
CA ALA A 92 -2.53 2.77 18.82
C ALA A 92 -3.12 3.41 17.58
N VAL A 93 -3.73 4.58 17.71
CA VAL A 93 -4.47 5.24 16.62
C VAL A 93 -3.54 5.66 15.47
N PRO A 94 -2.41 6.36 15.69
CA PRO A 94 -1.50 6.71 14.59
C PRO A 94 -0.91 5.49 13.87
N ILE A 95 -0.54 4.44 14.58
CA ILE A 95 0.01 3.22 13.98
C ILE A 95 -1.01 2.56 13.05
N ILE A 96 -2.25 2.40 13.52
CA ILE A 96 -3.31 1.78 12.73
C ILE A 96 -3.68 2.68 11.54
N SER A 97 -3.83 3.99 11.75
CA SER A 97 -4.14 4.94 10.69
C SER A 97 -3.03 4.98 9.62
N ALA A 98 -1.77 5.02 10.03
CA ALA A 98 -0.64 5.00 9.11
C ALA A 98 -0.60 3.70 8.29
N PHE A 99 -0.91 2.55 8.90
CA PHE A 99 -1.00 1.29 8.18
C PHE A 99 -2.14 1.30 7.14
N LEU A 100 -3.32 1.82 7.50
CA LEU A 100 -4.46 1.92 6.59
C LEU A 100 -4.17 2.83 5.38
N LEU A 101 -3.32 3.84 5.55
CA LEU A 101 -2.92 4.80 4.52
C LEU A 101 -1.65 4.39 3.75
N SER A 102 -0.91 3.37 4.20
CA SER A 102 0.39 3.04 3.64
C SER A 102 0.31 2.50 2.20
N HIS A 103 -0.54 1.51 1.96
CA HIS A 103 -0.71 0.89 0.65
C HIS A 103 -2.03 0.14 0.56
N ASN A 104 -2.85 0.44 -0.45
CA ASN A 104 -4.23 -0.07 -0.57
C ASN A 104 -4.35 -1.59 -0.45
N VAL A 105 -3.58 -2.32 -1.26
CA VAL A 105 -3.63 -3.80 -1.29
C VAL A 105 -3.06 -4.38 0.00
N ALA A 106 -1.91 -3.88 0.47
CA ALA A 106 -1.30 -4.35 1.72
C ALA A 106 -2.20 -4.03 2.93
N ALA A 107 -2.86 -2.87 2.96
CA ALA A 107 -3.81 -2.53 4.01
C ALA A 107 -5.01 -3.48 4.01
N LEU A 108 -5.59 -3.77 2.84
CA LEU A 108 -6.74 -4.66 2.71
C LEU A 108 -6.45 -6.07 3.25
N PHE A 109 -5.42 -6.72 2.74
CA PHE A 109 -5.06 -8.09 3.16
C PHE A 109 -4.41 -8.12 4.55
N GLY A 110 -3.62 -7.09 4.88
CA GLY A 110 -2.99 -6.97 6.19
C GLY A 110 -4.00 -6.76 7.31
N VAL A 111 -5.06 -5.98 7.11
CA VAL A 111 -6.18 -5.86 8.07
C VAL A 111 -6.85 -7.21 8.26
N GLY A 112 -7.11 -7.97 7.19
CA GLY A 112 -7.68 -9.32 7.29
C GLY A 112 -6.81 -10.25 8.15
N LEU A 113 -5.51 -10.30 7.90
CA LEU A 113 -4.56 -11.11 8.70
C LEU A 113 -4.43 -10.60 10.14
N TRP A 114 -4.44 -9.27 10.34
CA TRP A 114 -4.42 -8.68 11.67
C TRP A 114 -5.70 -8.97 12.46
N LEU A 115 -6.87 -8.97 11.80
CA LEU A 115 -8.15 -9.40 12.40
C LEU A 115 -8.09 -10.86 12.84
N LEU A 116 -7.57 -11.77 12.00
CA LEU A 116 -7.38 -13.18 12.34
C LEU A 116 -6.44 -13.35 13.55
N TYR A 117 -5.32 -12.63 13.58
CA TYR A 117 -4.40 -12.66 14.71
C TYR A 117 -5.03 -12.05 15.97
N SER A 118 -5.75 -10.95 15.85
CA SER A 118 -6.42 -10.31 16.98
C SER A 118 -7.53 -11.19 17.54
N TRP A 119 -8.30 -11.85 16.68
CA TRP A 119 -9.30 -12.83 17.08
C TRP A 119 -8.64 -13.98 17.86
N TYR A 120 -7.59 -14.57 17.34
CA TYR A 120 -6.82 -15.62 18.01
C TYR A 120 -6.33 -15.18 19.40
N GLU A 121 -5.85 -13.96 19.55
CA GLU A 121 -5.33 -13.44 20.83
C GLU A 121 -6.45 -13.00 21.81
N LEU A 122 -7.57 -12.47 21.32
CA LEU A 122 -8.54 -11.72 22.13
C LEU A 122 -9.91 -12.42 22.26
N VAL A 123 -10.20 -13.46 21.46
CA VAL A 123 -11.54 -14.08 21.36
C VAL A 123 -12.14 -14.50 22.72
N LYS A 124 -11.30 -14.87 23.69
CA LYS A 124 -11.74 -15.31 25.02
C LYS A 124 -12.11 -14.17 25.97
N ASN A 125 -11.88 -12.92 25.59
CA ASN A 125 -12.14 -11.76 26.46
C ASN A 125 -12.84 -10.62 25.69
N LYS A 126 -14.15 -10.52 25.92
CA LYS A 126 -15.01 -9.52 25.26
C LYS A 126 -14.55 -8.08 25.50
N GLN A 127 -14.08 -7.75 26.71
CA GLN A 127 -13.65 -6.38 27.04
C GLN A 127 -12.40 -5.98 26.24
N LEU A 128 -11.44 -6.90 26.09
CA LEU A 128 -10.23 -6.67 25.33
C LEU A 128 -10.55 -6.51 23.83
N TRP A 129 -11.50 -7.30 23.33
CA TRP A 129 -11.98 -7.18 21.94
C TRP A 129 -12.68 -5.84 21.70
N GLN A 130 -13.48 -5.37 22.65
CA GLN A 130 -14.11 -4.04 22.58
C GLN A 130 -13.07 -2.91 22.61
N GLN A 131 -12.04 -3.03 23.43
CA GLN A 131 -10.94 -2.06 23.46
C GLN A 131 -10.20 -2.01 22.12
N TRP A 132 -9.89 -3.18 21.54
CA TRP A 132 -9.30 -3.28 20.22
C TRP A 132 -10.18 -2.62 19.16
N GLY A 133 -11.48 -2.92 19.19
CA GLY A 133 -12.45 -2.37 18.23
C GLY A 133 -12.56 -0.83 18.30
N LYS A 134 -12.41 -0.23 19.48
CA LYS A 134 -12.38 1.23 19.63
C LYS A 134 -11.18 1.87 18.92
N TYR A 135 -9.99 1.29 19.07
CA TYR A 135 -8.80 1.79 18.38
C TYR A 135 -8.92 1.65 16.87
N PHE A 136 -9.35 0.48 16.40
CA PHE A 136 -9.53 0.22 14.97
C PHE A 136 -10.62 1.12 14.36
N GLY A 137 -11.79 1.20 14.99
CA GLY A 137 -12.91 2.02 14.50
C GLY A 137 -12.56 3.50 14.42
N LEU A 138 -11.88 4.05 15.44
CA LEU A 138 -11.44 5.45 15.41
C LEU A 138 -10.41 5.69 14.31
N SER A 139 -9.46 4.77 14.14
CA SER A 139 -8.46 4.88 13.05
C SER A 139 -9.11 4.79 11.67
N LEU A 140 -10.12 3.93 11.51
CA LEU A 140 -10.89 3.83 10.27
C LEU A 140 -11.64 5.13 9.96
N LEU A 141 -12.25 5.77 10.96
CA LEU A 141 -12.90 7.07 10.80
C LEU A 141 -11.88 8.17 10.46
N ILE A 142 -10.73 8.23 11.13
CA ILE A 142 -9.68 9.22 10.86
C ILE A 142 -9.17 9.11 9.41
N THR A 143 -9.14 7.91 8.84
CA THR A 143 -8.66 7.68 7.48
C THR A 143 -9.76 7.68 6.41
N SER A 144 -11.01 7.99 6.79
CA SER A 144 -12.15 7.93 5.86
C SER A 144 -12.08 8.95 4.72
N TRP A 145 -11.35 10.06 4.89
CA TRP A 145 -11.07 11.04 3.83
C TRP A 145 -10.37 10.43 2.62
N PHE A 146 -9.65 9.32 2.82
CA PHE A 146 -8.93 8.61 1.78
C PHE A 146 -9.72 7.41 1.25
N TRP A 147 -10.07 6.44 2.12
CA TRP A 147 -10.63 5.18 1.66
C TRP A 147 -12.08 5.30 1.17
N LEU A 148 -12.87 6.24 1.72
CA LEU A 148 -14.26 6.39 1.31
C LEU A 148 -14.39 6.88 -0.14
N PRO A 149 -13.73 7.99 -0.58
CA PRO A 149 -13.71 8.35 -1.99
C PRO A 149 -13.00 7.30 -2.86
N ALA A 150 -11.91 6.68 -2.39
CA ALA A 150 -11.22 5.65 -3.15
C ALA A 150 -12.12 4.46 -3.50
N LEU A 151 -13.02 4.05 -2.60
CA LEU A 151 -13.98 2.96 -2.85
C LEU A 151 -15.19 3.45 -3.68
N ALA A 152 -15.72 4.62 -3.37
CA ALA A 152 -16.94 5.13 -4.02
C ALA A 152 -16.68 5.63 -5.45
N GLU A 153 -15.50 6.21 -5.72
CA GLU A 153 -15.12 6.73 -7.04
C GLU A 153 -14.36 5.69 -7.90
N LYS A 154 -13.99 4.53 -7.34
CA LYS A 154 -13.36 3.42 -8.08
C LYS A 154 -14.10 3.03 -9.37
N PRO A 155 -15.45 2.97 -9.41
CA PRO A 155 -16.17 2.66 -10.66
C PRO A 155 -15.96 3.66 -11.78
N LEU A 156 -15.43 4.85 -11.51
CA LEU A 156 -15.17 5.90 -12.50
C LEU A 156 -13.85 5.69 -13.27
N VAL A 157 -12.97 4.81 -12.80
CA VAL A 157 -11.69 4.50 -13.44
C VAL A 157 -11.68 3.12 -14.11
N VAL A 158 -10.73 2.90 -15.00
CA VAL A 158 -10.62 1.68 -15.83
C VAL A 158 -10.14 0.46 -15.04
N LEU A 159 -9.67 0.64 -13.81
CA LEU A 159 -8.99 -0.36 -12.97
C LEU A 159 -9.59 -1.79 -13.03
N ASP A 160 -10.92 -1.90 -12.96
CA ASP A 160 -11.60 -3.20 -12.97
C ASP A 160 -11.57 -3.91 -14.34
N ASN A 161 -11.22 -3.19 -15.40
CA ASN A 161 -11.18 -3.69 -16.76
C ASN A 161 -9.77 -4.01 -17.27
N THR A 162 -8.76 -3.79 -16.45
CA THR A 162 -7.37 -4.04 -16.85
C THR A 162 -7.01 -5.52 -16.74
N PRO A 163 -6.07 -6.01 -17.56
CA PRO A 163 -5.53 -7.36 -17.43
C PRO A 163 -4.97 -7.65 -16.03
N LEU A 164 -4.36 -6.67 -15.35
CA LEU A 164 -3.82 -6.82 -14.00
C LEU A 164 -4.85 -7.28 -12.97
N SER A 165 -6.10 -6.80 -13.08
CA SER A 165 -7.17 -7.21 -12.17
C SER A 165 -7.84 -8.51 -12.58
N ARG A 166 -7.76 -8.89 -13.86
CA ARG A 166 -8.38 -10.11 -14.41
C ARG A 166 -7.45 -11.30 -14.39
N ASP A 167 -6.16 -11.07 -14.62
CA ASP A 167 -5.18 -12.11 -14.92
C ASP A 167 -4.20 -12.36 -13.76
N PHE A 168 -4.59 -12.07 -12.51
CA PHE A 168 -3.77 -12.35 -11.32
C PHE A 168 -3.23 -13.80 -11.29
N ALA A 169 -3.93 -14.71 -11.98
CA ALA A 169 -3.53 -16.11 -12.10
C ALA A 169 -2.19 -16.32 -12.82
N GLN A 170 -1.77 -15.39 -13.65
CA GLN A 170 -0.50 -15.45 -14.38
C GLN A 170 0.70 -15.05 -13.51
N HIS A 171 0.43 -14.53 -12.30
CA HIS A 171 1.44 -14.09 -11.34
C HIS A 171 1.59 -15.02 -10.14
N PHE A 172 1.13 -16.25 -10.24
CA PHE A 172 1.38 -17.27 -9.24
C PHE A 172 2.84 -17.69 -9.25
N VAL A 173 3.36 -17.97 -8.06
CA VAL A 173 4.75 -18.39 -7.84
C VAL A 173 4.84 -19.90 -7.85
N SER A 174 5.84 -20.46 -8.51
CA SER A 174 6.14 -21.89 -8.41
C SER A 174 6.79 -22.23 -7.07
N SER A 175 6.68 -23.48 -6.63
CA SER A 175 7.32 -23.93 -5.39
C SER A 175 8.85 -23.79 -5.44
N SER A 176 9.47 -23.93 -6.61
CA SER A 176 10.90 -23.71 -6.80
C SER A 176 11.28 -22.25 -6.61
N GLN A 177 10.52 -21.30 -7.17
CA GLN A 177 10.77 -19.88 -7.02
C GLN A 177 10.60 -19.42 -5.57
N LEU A 178 9.63 -19.98 -4.79
CA LEU A 178 9.49 -19.67 -3.37
C LEU A 178 10.73 -20.05 -2.55
N ILE A 179 11.44 -21.14 -2.95
CA ILE A 179 12.66 -21.59 -2.27
C ILE A 179 13.87 -20.82 -2.76
N SER A 180 14.05 -20.77 -4.07
CA SER A 180 15.21 -20.16 -4.72
C SER A 180 14.77 -19.42 -5.96
N SER A 181 14.93 -18.12 -5.94
CA SER A 181 14.73 -17.23 -7.07
C SER A 181 15.85 -16.19 -7.03
N PRO A 182 16.55 -15.95 -8.13
CA PRO A 182 17.65 -14.98 -8.16
C PRO A 182 17.12 -13.59 -7.76
N LEU A 183 17.95 -12.84 -7.05
CA LEU A 183 17.65 -11.46 -6.70
C LEU A 183 18.20 -10.56 -7.80
N GLU A 184 17.37 -10.23 -8.77
CA GLU A 184 17.72 -9.47 -9.96
C GLU A 184 16.74 -8.32 -10.17
N PHE A 185 17.15 -7.33 -10.98
CA PHE A 185 16.29 -6.25 -11.44
C PHE A 185 15.39 -6.74 -12.57
N GLY A 186 14.08 -6.69 -12.38
CA GLY A 186 13.13 -7.12 -13.38
C GLY A 186 11.69 -7.02 -12.93
N TYR A 187 10.80 -7.69 -13.65
CA TYR A 187 9.36 -7.59 -13.47
C TYR A 187 8.74 -8.97 -13.26
N SER A 188 7.55 -8.99 -12.66
CA SER A 188 6.63 -10.11 -12.75
C SER A 188 5.85 -9.98 -14.05
N LEU A 189 6.20 -10.82 -15.03
CA LEU A 189 5.67 -10.75 -16.39
C LEU A 189 4.56 -11.76 -16.63
N LEU A 190 3.56 -11.35 -17.41
CA LEU A 190 2.49 -12.24 -17.86
C LEU A 190 3.10 -13.32 -18.78
N SER A 191 2.84 -14.59 -18.48
CA SER A 191 3.24 -15.76 -19.29
C SER A 191 4.75 -15.92 -19.58
N GLN A 192 5.62 -15.22 -18.85
CA GLN A 192 7.07 -15.32 -18.97
C GLN A 192 7.72 -15.70 -17.63
N VAL A 193 9.00 -16.02 -17.66
CA VAL A 193 9.77 -16.25 -16.44
C VAL A 193 9.97 -14.91 -15.74
N ASP A 194 9.55 -14.84 -14.46
CA ASP A 194 9.78 -13.66 -13.65
C ASP A 194 11.27 -13.39 -13.49
N THR A 195 11.67 -12.14 -13.68
CA THR A 195 13.07 -11.70 -13.60
C THR A 195 13.39 -11.02 -12.27
N MET A 196 12.39 -10.79 -11.40
CA MET A 196 12.62 -10.35 -10.03
C MET A 196 12.54 -11.53 -9.05
N SER A 197 13.16 -11.41 -7.87
CA SER A 197 13.10 -12.46 -6.87
C SER A 197 11.70 -12.62 -6.29
N LEU A 198 11.18 -13.83 -6.31
CA LEU A 198 9.93 -14.25 -5.68
C LEU A 198 10.17 -15.20 -4.49
N SER A 199 11.43 -15.31 -4.03
CA SER A 199 11.78 -16.15 -2.88
C SER A 199 11.14 -15.64 -1.60
N ALA A 200 10.53 -16.57 -0.85
CA ALA A 200 9.98 -16.31 0.48
C ALA A 200 11.06 -16.06 1.55
N GLY A 201 12.32 -16.35 1.23
CA GLY A 201 13.47 -16.20 2.11
C GLY A 201 13.77 -17.45 2.92
N LEU A 202 15.01 -17.94 2.81
CA LEU A 202 15.45 -19.20 3.41
C LEU A 202 15.33 -19.20 4.93
N LEU A 203 15.54 -18.06 5.59
CA LEU A 203 15.39 -17.97 7.07
C LEU A 203 13.93 -18.18 7.49
N GLY A 204 12.98 -17.53 6.81
CA GLY A 204 11.55 -17.72 7.08
C GLY A 204 11.09 -19.15 6.81
N LEU A 205 11.52 -19.71 5.67
CA LEU A 205 11.22 -21.09 5.27
C LEU A 205 11.81 -22.10 6.26
N ALA A 206 13.08 -21.95 6.65
CA ALA A 206 13.72 -22.81 7.62
C ALA A 206 13.02 -22.72 8.99
N GLY A 207 12.69 -21.50 9.44
CA GLY A 207 11.91 -21.28 10.65
C GLY A 207 10.58 -22.00 10.63
N LEU A 208 9.81 -21.86 9.54
CA LEU A 208 8.51 -22.52 9.37
C LEU A 208 8.65 -24.06 9.33
N PHE A 209 9.57 -24.59 8.52
CA PHE A 209 9.74 -26.02 8.35
C PHE A 209 10.22 -26.70 9.62
N LEU A 210 11.27 -26.18 10.26
CA LEU A 210 11.85 -26.76 11.47
C LEU A 210 10.90 -26.63 12.67
N ALA A 211 10.18 -25.51 12.80
CA ALA A 211 9.15 -25.37 13.81
C ALA A 211 7.98 -26.34 13.57
N THR A 212 7.62 -26.63 12.33
CA THR A 212 6.60 -27.64 11.98
C THR A 212 7.05 -29.02 12.43
N ILE A 213 8.29 -29.44 12.07
CA ILE A 213 8.85 -30.74 12.51
C ILE A 213 8.87 -30.84 14.03
N TRP A 214 9.36 -29.82 14.71
CA TRP A 214 9.38 -29.78 16.18
C TRP A 214 7.96 -29.91 16.73
N TYR A 215 6.99 -29.15 16.22
CA TYR A 215 5.60 -29.17 16.69
C TYR A 215 4.93 -30.55 16.50
N LEU A 216 5.27 -31.25 15.42
CA LEU A 216 4.77 -32.61 15.17
C LEU A 216 5.39 -33.64 16.11
N LYS A 217 6.61 -33.40 16.60
CA LYS A 217 7.31 -34.31 17.52
C LYS A 217 6.96 -34.11 19.01
N ILE A 218 6.52 -32.91 19.39
CA ILE A 218 6.13 -32.68 20.81
C ILE A 218 4.84 -33.46 21.16
N GLY A 219 4.74 -33.89 22.39
CA GLY A 219 3.58 -34.67 22.85
C GLY A 219 2.26 -33.87 22.81
N LYS A 220 1.14 -34.61 22.75
CA LYS A 220 -0.21 -34.00 22.67
C LYS A 220 -0.50 -32.99 23.79
N GLN A 221 0.00 -33.24 25.00
CA GLN A 221 -0.18 -32.32 26.13
C GLN A 221 0.59 -31.03 25.96
N ALA A 222 1.83 -31.05 25.46
CA ALA A 222 2.61 -29.87 25.17
C ALA A 222 1.99 -29.03 24.03
N ARG A 223 1.43 -29.68 23.02
CA ARG A 223 0.72 -28.96 21.94
C ARG A 223 -0.48 -28.15 22.41
N LYS A 224 -1.18 -28.57 23.48
CA LYS A 224 -2.33 -27.82 24.02
C LYS A 224 -1.89 -26.53 24.71
N THR A 225 -0.72 -26.49 25.29
CA THR A 225 -0.17 -25.30 25.94
C THR A 225 0.59 -24.40 24.99
N GLU A 226 1.22 -24.99 23.96
CA GLU A 226 2.00 -24.27 22.96
C GLU A 226 1.13 -23.77 21.81
N ARG A 227 1.06 -22.44 21.67
CA ARG A 227 0.17 -21.76 20.70
C ARG A 227 0.84 -21.50 19.36
N TRP A 228 1.91 -22.25 19.00
CA TRP A 228 2.69 -22.07 17.77
C TRP A 228 1.97 -22.56 16.51
N TRP A 229 0.96 -23.43 16.66
CA TRP A 229 0.18 -23.97 15.55
C TRP A 229 -0.42 -22.89 14.65
N TRP A 230 -0.77 -21.74 15.24
CA TRP A 230 -1.37 -20.64 14.48
C TRP A 230 -0.35 -20.04 13.51
N PHE A 231 0.88 -19.75 13.97
CA PHE A 231 1.95 -19.22 13.12
C PHE A 231 2.37 -20.22 12.05
N ILE A 232 2.43 -21.51 12.40
CA ILE A 232 2.73 -22.58 11.45
C ILE A 232 1.65 -22.66 10.38
N LEU A 233 0.37 -22.72 10.77
CA LEU A 233 -0.75 -22.78 9.83
C LEU A 233 -0.77 -21.57 8.90
N ILE A 234 -0.72 -20.36 9.44
CA ILE A 234 -0.75 -19.14 8.63
C ILE A 234 0.49 -19.05 7.74
N GLY A 235 1.67 -19.42 8.23
CA GLY A 235 2.89 -19.47 7.42
C GLY A 235 2.73 -20.36 6.18
N TRP A 236 2.21 -21.59 6.35
CA TRP A 236 1.93 -22.47 5.23
C TRP A 236 0.82 -21.95 4.30
N LEU A 237 -0.26 -21.40 4.86
CA LEU A 237 -1.32 -20.80 4.05
C LEU A 237 -0.81 -19.64 3.20
N LEU A 238 0.01 -18.74 3.77
CA LEU A 238 0.59 -17.63 3.02
C LEU A 238 1.48 -18.11 1.86
N LEU A 239 2.21 -19.22 2.00
CA LEU A 239 2.97 -19.80 0.90
C LEU A 239 2.05 -20.47 -0.14
N ILE A 240 1.07 -21.25 0.29
CA ILE A 240 0.12 -21.93 -0.61
C ILE A 240 -0.68 -20.92 -1.43
N PHE A 241 -1.14 -19.84 -0.80
CA PHE A 241 -1.93 -18.81 -1.48
C PHE A 241 -1.14 -17.98 -2.50
N GLN A 242 0.19 -18.11 -2.52
CA GLN A 242 1.05 -17.55 -3.58
C GLN A 242 1.16 -18.47 -4.79
N THR A 243 0.76 -19.73 -4.68
CA THR A 243 0.90 -20.74 -5.74
C THR A 243 -0.42 -21.00 -6.46
N SER A 244 -0.34 -21.55 -7.67
CA SER A 244 -1.50 -21.92 -8.48
C SER A 244 -2.45 -22.91 -7.82
N ILE A 245 -2.02 -23.64 -6.79
CA ILE A 245 -2.86 -24.53 -5.99
C ILE A 245 -4.07 -23.80 -5.39
N SER A 246 -3.91 -22.51 -5.07
CA SER A 246 -4.95 -21.67 -4.45
C SER A 246 -5.89 -21.00 -5.47
N PHE A 247 -5.70 -21.20 -6.76
CA PHE A 247 -6.45 -20.51 -7.82
C PHE A 247 -7.98 -20.57 -7.66
N GLU A 248 -8.51 -21.75 -7.43
CA GLU A 248 -9.96 -21.94 -7.26
C GLU A 248 -10.51 -21.28 -5.99
N ILE A 249 -9.65 -21.10 -4.97
CA ILE A 249 -10.00 -20.36 -3.76
C ILE A 249 -10.05 -18.86 -4.04
N TRP A 250 -9.03 -18.33 -4.73
CA TRP A 250 -8.97 -16.92 -5.10
C TRP A 250 -10.18 -16.47 -5.94
N LYS A 251 -10.64 -17.29 -6.88
CA LYS A 251 -11.83 -17.00 -7.68
C LYS A 251 -13.11 -16.81 -6.85
N ARG A 252 -13.19 -17.46 -5.68
CA ARG A 252 -14.37 -17.43 -4.80
C ARG A 252 -14.29 -16.34 -3.74
N ILE A 253 -13.12 -15.75 -3.53
CA ILE A 253 -12.96 -14.66 -2.59
C ILE A 253 -13.44 -13.36 -3.27
N PRO A 254 -14.44 -12.64 -2.73
CA PRO A 254 -15.02 -11.46 -3.39
C PRO A 254 -14.02 -10.37 -3.72
N LEU A 255 -12.93 -10.28 -2.96
CA LEU A 255 -11.85 -9.30 -3.15
C LEU A 255 -10.55 -9.94 -3.69
N GLY A 256 -10.64 -11.19 -4.18
CA GLY A 256 -9.46 -11.95 -4.62
C GLY A 256 -8.68 -11.25 -5.74
N SER A 257 -9.39 -10.68 -6.72
CA SER A 257 -8.77 -9.95 -7.83
C SER A 257 -7.98 -8.70 -7.41
N PHE A 258 -8.28 -8.13 -6.25
CA PHE A 258 -7.55 -6.95 -5.74
C PHE A 258 -6.11 -7.26 -5.34
N ILE A 259 -5.74 -8.52 -5.11
CA ILE A 259 -4.35 -8.88 -4.81
C ILE A 259 -3.44 -8.52 -6.00
N GLN A 260 -3.94 -8.58 -7.23
CA GLN A 260 -3.23 -8.41 -8.51
C GLN A 260 -2.03 -9.38 -8.65
N PHE A 261 -1.20 -9.45 -7.62
CA PHE A 261 0.00 -10.27 -7.55
C PHE A 261 -0.02 -11.13 -6.29
N PRO A 262 -0.32 -12.44 -6.35
CA PRO A 262 -0.36 -13.32 -5.17
C PRO A 262 0.93 -13.33 -4.36
N TRP A 263 2.09 -13.14 -4.98
CA TRP A 263 3.39 -13.06 -4.31
C TRP A 263 3.52 -11.86 -3.34
N ARG A 264 2.62 -10.86 -3.38
CA ARG A 264 2.54 -9.80 -2.36
C ARG A 264 2.29 -10.33 -0.95
N LEU A 265 1.74 -11.54 -0.82
CA LEU A 265 1.59 -12.21 0.48
C LEU A 265 2.93 -12.49 1.17
N SER A 266 4.06 -12.46 0.44
CA SER A 266 5.41 -12.52 1.01
C SER A 266 5.66 -11.41 2.03
N LEU A 267 5.05 -10.22 1.88
CA LEU A 267 5.09 -9.15 2.89
C LEU A 267 4.71 -9.67 4.28
N PHE A 268 3.61 -10.39 4.34
CA PHE A 268 3.07 -10.92 5.60
C PHE A 268 3.81 -12.18 6.05
N PHE A 269 4.26 -13.01 5.10
CA PHE A 269 5.06 -14.19 5.39
C PHE A 269 6.38 -13.81 6.07
N VAL A 270 7.09 -12.79 5.55
CA VAL A 270 8.32 -12.26 6.18
C VAL A 270 8.09 -11.97 7.66
N VAL A 271 7.04 -11.25 8.01
CA VAL A 271 6.77 -10.86 9.40
C VAL A 271 6.27 -12.03 10.24
N LEU A 272 5.29 -12.80 9.76
CA LEU A 272 4.64 -13.86 10.54
C LEU A 272 5.51 -15.11 10.73
N SER A 273 6.57 -15.28 9.93
CA SER A 273 7.57 -16.34 10.14
C SER A 273 8.59 -16.03 11.25
N LEU A 274 8.77 -14.76 11.64
CA LEU A 274 9.81 -14.34 12.61
C LEU A 274 9.70 -14.99 14.00
N PRO A 275 8.49 -15.20 14.58
CA PRO A 275 8.37 -15.95 15.81
C PRO A 275 8.86 -17.40 15.67
N LEU A 276 8.70 -18.01 14.49
CA LEU A 276 9.16 -19.37 14.21
C LEU A 276 10.68 -19.43 14.02
N VAL A 277 11.28 -18.40 13.40
CA VAL A 277 12.75 -18.24 13.36
C VAL A 277 13.31 -18.11 14.76
N SER A 278 12.70 -17.26 15.62
CA SER A 278 13.12 -17.11 17.03
C SER A 278 12.98 -18.42 17.81
N LEU A 279 11.87 -19.13 17.65
CA LEU A 279 11.63 -20.43 18.27
C LEU A 279 12.71 -21.43 17.86
N THR A 280 12.94 -21.59 16.55
CA THR A 280 13.92 -22.53 15.99
C THR A 280 15.33 -22.26 16.53
N ALA A 281 15.72 -20.99 16.65
CA ALA A 281 17.00 -20.59 17.20
C ALA A 281 17.20 -21.03 18.69
N MET A 282 16.10 -21.28 19.41
CA MET A 282 16.14 -21.72 20.82
C MET A 282 16.09 -23.24 20.97
N LEU A 283 15.71 -24.00 19.93
CA LEU A 283 15.55 -25.45 20.04
C LEU A 283 16.88 -26.21 20.18
N ALA A 284 17.92 -25.80 19.46
CA ALA A 284 19.22 -26.44 19.53
C ALA A 284 20.35 -25.51 19.04
N ARG A 285 21.57 -25.68 19.57
CA ARG A 285 22.76 -24.90 19.15
C ARG A 285 23.05 -25.07 17.66
N GLY A 286 22.95 -26.30 17.14
CA GLY A 286 23.19 -26.56 15.70
C GLY A 286 22.23 -25.80 14.81
N LEU A 287 20.97 -25.63 15.20
CA LEU A 287 19.99 -24.83 14.45
C LEU A 287 20.33 -23.33 14.46
N ARG A 288 20.93 -22.81 15.55
CA ARG A 288 21.43 -21.43 15.56
C ARG A 288 22.49 -21.20 14.49
N TRP A 289 23.45 -22.12 14.35
CA TRP A 289 24.50 -22.03 13.33
C TRP A 289 23.93 -22.16 11.93
N LEU A 290 22.99 -23.08 11.71
CA LEU A 290 22.29 -23.20 10.43
C LEU A 290 21.60 -21.86 10.06
N LEU A 291 20.83 -21.28 10.99
CA LEU A 291 20.15 -20.00 10.72
C LEU A 291 21.13 -18.84 10.50
N LEU A 292 22.28 -18.82 11.19
CA LEU A 292 23.34 -17.85 10.94
C LEU A 292 23.99 -18.02 9.56
N LEU A 293 24.20 -19.24 9.09
CA LEU A 293 24.70 -19.51 7.75
C LEU A 293 23.69 -19.06 6.68
N LEU A 294 22.40 -19.34 6.88
CA LEU A 294 21.35 -18.87 5.99
C LEU A 294 21.24 -17.34 5.98
N PHE A 295 21.41 -16.70 7.14
CA PHE A 295 21.47 -15.24 7.26
C PHE A 295 22.65 -14.68 6.46
N ALA A 296 23.85 -15.20 6.65
CA ALA A 296 25.04 -14.78 5.92
C ALA A 296 24.87 -14.98 4.40
N TYR A 297 24.29 -16.08 3.97
CA TYR A 297 23.99 -16.34 2.56
C TYR A 297 23.03 -15.29 1.98
N GLN A 298 21.92 -15.00 2.66
CA GLN A 298 20.96 -13.98 2.18
C GLN A 298 21.56 -12.57 2.18
N LEU A 299 22.39 -12.25 3.19
CA LEU A 299 23.09 -10.97 3.25
C LEU A 299 24.08 -10.82 2.09
N LEU A 300 24.83 -11.87 1.74
CA LEU A 300 25.74 -11.89 0.60
C LEU A 300 24.97 -11.74 -0.71
N ALA A 301 23.82 -12.38 -0.86
CA ALA A 301 23.01 -12.24 -2.07
C ALA A 301 22.53 -10.78 -2.26
N ILE A 302 22.15 -10.09 -1.18
CA ILE A 302 21.79 -8.67 -1.25
C ILE A 302 23.03 -7.80 -1.56
N TRP A 303 24.16 -8.11 -0.94
CA TRP A 303 25.42 -7.37 -1.17
C TRP A 303 25.88 -7.43 -2.63
N GLN A 304 25.60 -8.54 -3.32
CA GLN A 304 25.96 -8.73 -4.73
C GLN A 304 24.99 -8.04 -5.68
N LEU A 305 23.86 -7.52 -5.20
CA LEU A 305 22.87 -6.82 -6.02
C LEU A 305 23.50 -5.52 -6.55
N GLN A 306 23.60 -5.41 -7.85
CA GLN A 306 24.09 -4.21 -8.53
C GLN A 306 23.03 -3.69 -9.51
N PRO A 307 22.91 -2.37 -9.67
CA PRO A 307 22.01 -1.81 -10.67
C PRO A 307 22.43 -2.26 -12.07
N ALA A 308 21.47 -2.67 -12.89
CA ALA A 308 21.70 -3.08 -14.27
C ALA A 308 22.14 -1.89 -15.14
N ASP A 309 21.64 -0.70 -14.83
CA ASP A 309 21.93 0.54 -15.56
C ASP A 309 21.78 1.76 -14.64
N ARG A 310 22.35 2.88 -15.07
CA ARG A 310 22.19 4.20 -14.44
C ARG A 310 21.56 5.15 -15.45
N LEU A 311 20.30 5.44 -15.27
CA LEU A 311 19.59 6.41 -16.09
C LEU A 311 19.86 7.82 -15.54
N HIS A 312 20.46 8.67 -16.37
CA HIS A 312 20.50 10.11 -16.13
C HIS A 312 19.30 10.74 -16.81
N LYS A 313 18.34 11.21 -16.03
CA LYS A 313 17.19 11.96 -16.51
C LYS A 313 17.25 13.38 -16.01
N GLU A 314 17.01 14.33 -16.92
CA GLU A 314 16.85 15.73 -16.57
C GLU A 314 15.39 16.05 -16.22
N ILE A 315 15.14 17.19 -15.58
CA ILE A 315 13.76 17.62 -15.21
C ILE A 315 12.87 17.68 -16.43
N ILE A 316 13.41 18.13 -17.58
CA ILE A 316 12.68 18.23 -18.85
C ILE A 316 12.15 16.88 -19.35
N ASP A 317 12.83 15.77 -19.03
CA ASP A 317 12.35 14.42 -19.40
C ASP A 317 11.04 14.05 -18.69
N TYR A 318 10.80 14.65 -17.51
CA TYR A 318 9.56 14.46 -16.76
C TYR A 318 8.48 15.44 -17.20
N ASP A 319 8.86 16.69 -17.54
CA ASP A 319 7.91 17.70 -18.02
C ASP A 319 7.34 17.35 -19.39
N LEU A 320 8.13 16.68 -20.23
CA LEU A 320 7.73 16.21 -21.56
C LEU A 320 7.19 14.77 -21.57
N PHE A 321 6.95 14.17 -20.40
CA PHE A 321 6.44 12.81 -20.34
C PHE A 321 5.01 12.70 -20.85
N SER A 322 4.86 12.16 -22.05
CA SER A 322 3.58 12.07 -22.78
C SER A 322 2.78 10.80 -22.48
N GLN A 323 3.25 9.92 -21.62
CA GLN A 323 2.59 8.66 -21.29
C GLN A 323 2.06 8.67 -19.86
N SER A 324 1.05 7.81 -19.58
CA SER A 324 0.60 7.59 -18.21
C SER A 324 1.69 6.92 -17.37
N THR A 325 1.84 7.36 -16.12
CA THR A 325 2.75 6.74 -15.15
C THR A 325 2.29 5.36 -14.66
N SER A 326 1.04 4.97 -14.95
CA SER A 326 0.52 3.64 -14.63
C SER A 326 0.78 2.65 -15.76
N THR A 327 1.21 1.43 -15.42
CA THR A 327 1.70 0.42 -16.39
C THR A 327 0.66 0.04 -17.45
N LEU A 328 -0.61 0.02 -17.12
CA LEU A 328 -1.72 -0.37 -17.99
C LEU A 328 -2.84 0.67 -18.02
N HIS A 329 -2.51 1.92 -17.75
CA HIS A 329 -3.46 3.03 -17.72
C HIS A 329 -4.67 2.78 -16.79
N GLU A 330 -4.50 1.95 -15.75
CA GLU A 330 -5.58 1.48 -14.88
C GLU A 330 -6.26 2.59 -14.07
N ASN A 331 -5.57 3.71 -13.87
CA ASN A 331 -6.09 4.86 -13.12
C ASN A 331 -6.77 5.91 -14.00
N LEU A 332 -6.86 5.69 -15.31
CA LEU A 332 -7.53 6.63 -16.20
C LEU A 332 -9.04 6.62 -15.99
N PRO A 333 -9.72 7.77 -16.14
CA PRO A 333 -11.18 7.83 -16.17
C PRO A 333 -11.78 6.95 -17.28
N LYS A 334 -12.90 6.31 -17.04
CA LYS A 334 -13.61 5.48 -18.04
C LYS A 334 -14.11 6.28 -19.25
N THR A 335 -14.31 7.57 -19.09
CA THR A 335 -14.69 8.49 -20.17
C THR A 335 -13.55 8.77 -21.14
N PHE A 336 -12.31 8.45 -20.73
CA PHE A 336 -11.13 8.72 -21.52
C PHE A 336 -10.90 7.62 -22.56
N THR A 337 -10.80 8.02 -23.83
CA THR A 337 -10.37 7.16 -24.92
C THR A 337 -8.91 7.46 -25.21
N TYR A 338 -8.03 6.46 -24.97
CA TYR A 338 -6.60 6.64 -25.17
C TYR A 338 -6.31 6.83 -26.66
N GLN A 339 -6.01 8.05 -27.04
CA GLN A 339 -5.37 8.42 -28.29
C GLN A 339 -4.05 9.12 -27.93
N ASN A 340 -3.26 9.51 -28.88
CA ASN A 340 -1.92 10.02 -28.61
C ASN A 340 -1.97 11.30 -27.75
N ILE A 341 -1.65 11.16 -26.45
CA ILE A 341 -1.58 12.29 -25.50
C ILE A 341 -0.51 13.32 -25.94
N ALA A 342 0.53 12.85 -26.65
CA ALA A 342 1.59 13.74 -27.15
C ALA A 342 1.09 14.83 -28.11
N ASP A 343 -0.06 14.61 -28.75
CA ASP A 343 -0.66 15.56 -29.67
C ASP A 343 -1.55 16.60 -28.95
N TRP A 344 -1.70 16.49 -27.63
CA TRP A 344 -2.50 17.46 -26.90
C TRP A 344 -1.74 18.79 -26.74
N SER A 345 -2.46 19.89 -27.03
CA SER A 345 -1.95 21.22 -26.67
C SER A 345 -1.75 21.31 -25.16
N PRO A 346 -0.63 21.87 -24.66
CA PRO A 346 -0.44 22.08 -23.22
C PRO A 346 -1.40 23.15 -22.66
N ASN A 347 -2.05 23.91 -23.54
CA ASN A 347 -3.00 24.98 -23.20
C ASN A 347 -4.41 24.62 -23.67
N PRO A 348 -5.46 25.29 -23.13
CA PRO A 348 -6.80 25.15 -23.65
C PRO A 348 -6.82 25.48 -25.15
N SER A 349 -7.67 24.80 -25.89
CA SER A 349 -7.77 24.96 -27.34
C SER A 349 -9.23 25.04 -27.79
N VAL A 350 -9.44 25.58 -28.98
CA VAL A 350 -10.74 25.62 -29.65
C VAL A 350 -10.89 24.31 -30.44
N PHE A 351 -11.88 23.49 -30.09
CA PHE A 351 -12.20 22.25 -30.79
C PHE A 351 -13.10 22.52 -32.01
N ALA A 352 -14.05 23.45 -31.86
CA ALA A 352 -14.95 23.87 -32.93
C ALA A 352 -15.27 25.35 -32.77
N GLY A 353 -15.49 26.05 -33.90
CA GLY A 353 -15.74 27.50 -33.95
C GLY A 353 -14.47 28.33 -33.97
N GLU A 354 -14.57 29.62 -33.64
CA GLU A 354 -13.47 30.58 -33.66
C GLU A 354 -13.44 31.39 -32.35
N ALA A 355 -12.30 31.36 -31.64
CA ALA A 355 -12.05 32.17 -30.46
C ALA A 355 -10.56 32.42 -30.25
N GLU A 356 -10.24 33.52 -29.58
CA GLU A 356 -8.93 33.81 -29.03
C GLU A 356 -8.90 33.40 -27.56
N LEU A 357 -7.82 32.69 -27.15
CA LEU A 357 -7.61 32.22 -25.79
C LEU A 357 -6.39 32.89 -25.19
N SER A 358 -6.53 33.43 -23.97
CA SER A 358 -5.40 34.01 -23.21
C SER A 358 -5.32 33.39 -21.83
N VAL A 359 -4.27 32.60 -21.62
CA VAL A 359 -4.06 31.88 -20.35
C VAL A 359 -3.33 32.78 -19.34
N HIS A 360 -3.91 32.97 -18.16
CA HIS A 360 -3.36 33.79 -17.09
C HIS A 360 -2.76 32.95 -15.95
N HIS A 361 -3.36 31.82 -15.65
CA HIS A 361 -2.91 30.93 -14.59
C HIS A 361 -3.21 29.47 -14.95
N TRP A 362 -2.21 28.58 -14.75
CA TRP A 362 -2.36 27.18 -15.06
C TRP A 362 -1.56 26.33 -14.07
N THR A 363 -2.25 25.54 -13.26
CA THR A 363 -1.67 24.56 -12.35
C THR A 363 -2.37 23.20 -12.53
N GLY A 364 -1.90 22.16 -11.83
CA GLY A 364 -2.54 20.86 -11.86
C GLY A 364 -3.99 20.82 -11.34
N SER A 365 -4.40 21.80 -10.51
CA SER A 365 -5.72 21.82 -9.86
C SER A 365 -6.53 23.09 -10.08
N GLU A 366 -5.93 24.13 -10.65
CA GLU A 366 -6.59 25.43 -10.86
C GLU A 366 -6.12 26.06 -12.18
N ARG A 367 -7.06 26.64 -12.92
CA ARG A 367 -6.82 27.26 -14.22
C ARG A 367 -7.67 28.47 -14.38
N ARG A 368 -7.11 29.55 -14.95
CA ARG A 368 -7.81 30.80 -15.27
C ARG A 368 -7.35 31.29 -16.62
N TYR A 369 -8.30 31.57 -17.49
CA TYR A 369 -8.06 32.10 -18.85
C TYR A 369 -9.25 32.90 -19.37
N LEU A 370 -8.97 33.72 -20.36
CA LEU A 370 -9.99 34.51 -21.10
C LEU A 370 -10.30 33.81 -22.41
N VAL A 371 -11.56 33.85 -22.78
CA VAL A 371 -12.07 33.40 -24.09
C VAL A 371 -12.78 34.55 -24.77
N ARG A 372 -12.37 34.87 -25.99
CA ARG A 372 -13.06 35.80 -26.86
C ARG A 372 -13.59 35.05 -28.07
N ALA A 373 -14.83 34.66 -28.01
CA ALA A 373 -15.48 33.87 -29.04
C ALA A 373 -16.17 34.77 -30.09
N THR A 374 -15.84 34.59 -31.37
CA THR A 374 -16.49 35.29 -32.49
C THR A 374 -17.65 34.49 -33.05
N THR A 375 -17.62 33.18 -32.92
CA THR A 375 -18.70 32.25 -33.29
C THR A 375 -19.07 31.37 -32.06
N PRO A 376 -20.16 30.60 -32.12
CA PRO A 376 -20.35 29.53 -31.10
C PRO A 376 -19.14 28.59 -31.10
N VAL A 377 -18.55 28.33 -29.93
CA VAL A 377 -17.30 27.58 -29.80
C VAL A 377 -17.42 26.41 -28.83
N ILE A 378 -16.65 25.37 -29.07
CA ILE A 378 -16.36 24.32 -28.12
C ILE A 378 -14.92 24.51 -27.65
N ILE A 379 -14.74 24.78 -26.36
CA ILE A 379 -13.43 24.87 -25.69
C ILE A 379 -13.09 23.52 -25.09
N VAL A 380 -11.83 23.10 -25.25
CA VAL A 380 -11.27 21.86 -24.68
C VAL A 380 -10.07 22.21 -23.84
N GLU A 381 -10.07 21.73 -22.60
CA GLU A 381 -8.89 21.76 -21.73
C GLU A 381 -8.06 20.48 -21.87
N PRO A 382 -6.71 20.54 -21.81
CA PRO A 382 -5.84 19.35 -21.81
C PRO A 382 -5.91 18.64 -20.47
N THR A 383 -7.10 18.23 -20.06
CA THR A 383 -7.39 17.62 -18.77
C THR A 383 -8.48 16.57 -18.94
N MET A 384 -8.19 15.38 -18.49
CA MET A 384 -9.19 14.32 -18.42
C MET A 384 -10.28 14.69 -17.41
N TYR A 385 -11.53 14.56 -17.86
CA TYR A 385 -12.66 14.77 -16.95
C TYR A 385 -12.69 13.71 -15.84
N PHE A 386 -12.77 14.18 -14.62
CA PHE A 386 -13.00 13.34 -13.45
C PHE A 386 -13.91 14.07 -12.45
N ALA A 387 -14.68 13.31 -11.68
CA ALA A 387 -15.56 13.88 -10.68
C ALA A 387 -14.78 14.78 -9.70
N GLY A 388 -15.29 16.00 -9.49
CA GLY A 388 -14.64 17.04 -8.70
C GLY A 388 -14.13 18.23 -9.50
N TRP A 389 -13.90 18.10 -10.80
CA TRP A 389 -13.65 19.27 -11.64
C TRP A 389 -14.93 20.12 -11.77
N GLN A 390 -14.79 21.41 -11.59
CA GLN A 390 -15.83 22.42 -11.75
C GLN A 390 -15.26 23.59 -12.54
N THR A 391 -16.01 24.04 -13.54
CA THR A 391 -15.64 25.20 -14.34
C THR A 391 -16.73 26.25 -14.18
N THR A 392 -16.30 27.49 -13.90
CA THR A 392 -17.16 28.67 -13.92
C THR A 392 -16.81 29.54 -15.11
N VAL A 393 -17.82 30.14 -15.68
CA VAL A 393 -17.71 31.13 -16.77
C VAL A 393 -18.40 32.40 -16.30
N ASN A 394 -17.67 33.51 -16.14
CA ASN A 394 -18.14 34.74 -15.52
C ASN A 394 -18.81 34.47 -14.15
N ASP A 395 -18.16 33.66 -13.31
CA ASP A 395 -18.63 33.22 -11.98
C ASP A 395 -19.86 32.28 -11.96
N GLU A 396 -20.43 31.93 -13.10
CA GLU A 396 -21.51 30.96 -13.20
C GLU A 396 -20.99 29.56 -13.49
N LEU A 397 -21.44 28.55 -12.70
CA LEU A 397 -21.08 27.16 -12.88
C LEU A 397 -21.68 26.63 -14.19
N ILE A 398 -20.85 26.03 -15.05
CA ILE A 398 -21.28 25.44 -16.29
C ILE A 398 -21.27 23.92 -16.26
N GLU A 399 -22.13 23.32 -17.09
CA GLU A 399 -22.10 21.88 -17.36
C GLU A 399 -21.14 21.56 -18.50
N TYR A 400 -20.46 20.43 -18.38
CA TYR A 400 -19.60 19.94 -19.44
C TYR A 400 -20.43 19.29 -20.53
N SER A 401 -20.22 19.75 -21.75
CA SER A 401 -20.79 19.20 -22.98
C SER A 401 -19.67 18.62 -23.83
N ALA A 402 -19.94 17.69 -24.72
CA ALA A 402 -18.97 17.18 -25.70
C ALA A 402 -17.74 16.40 -25.08
N ILE A 403 -17.81 15.90 -23.84
CA ILE A 403 -16.71 15.11 -23.21
C ILE A 403 -16.38 13.87 -24.07
N GLN A 404 -17.37 13.19 -24.61
CA GLN A 404 -17.16 12.00 -25.44
C GLN A 404 -16.51 12.31 -26.79
N GLU A 405 -16.84 13.45 -27.38
CA GLU A 405 -16.33 13.91 -28.66
C GLU A 405 -14.87 14.38 -28.58
N THR A 406 -14.41 14.68 -27.35
CA THR A 406 -13.09 15.21 -27.05
C THR A 406 -12.21 14.20 -26.26
N ASP A 407 -12.39 12.93 -26.49
CA ASP A 407 -11.61 11.83 -25.87
C ASP A 407 -11.66 11.83 -24.34
N GLY A 408 -12.76 12.27 -23.73
CA GLY A 408 -12.93 12.31 -22.29
C GLY A 408 -12.26 13.50 -21.60
N ARG A 409 -11.88 14.52 -22.36
CA ARG A 409 -11.34 15.78 -21.82
C ARG A 409 -12.47 16.68 -21.32
N ILE A 410 -12.13 17.63 -20.44
CA ILE A 410 -13.04 18.71 -20.05
C ILE A 410 -13.35 19.55 -21.29
N ALA A 411 -14.62 19.61 -21.66
CA ALA A 411 -15.09 20.36 -22.80
C ALA A 411 -16.45 20.99 -22.52
N TYR A 412 -16.67 22.20 -23.02
CA TYR A 412 -17.90 22.96 -22.85
C TYR A 412 -18.13 23.93 -24.03
N GLN A 413 -19.37 24.33 -24.21
CA GLN A 413 -19.79 25.23 -25.30
C GLN A 413 -19.99 26.64 -24.77
N LEU A 414 -19.60 27.65 -25.56
CA LEU A 414 -19.85 29.06 -25.32
C LEU A 414 -20.47 29.70 -26.57
N ALA A 415 -21.40 30.63 -26.34
CA ALA A 415 -21.90 31.51 -27.37
C ALA A 415 -20.83 32.57 -27.76
N PRO A 416 -21.01 33.34 -28.85
CA PRO A 416 -20.15 34.48 -29.13
C PRO A 416 -20.15 35.47 -27.96
N GLY A 417 -18.95 35.92 -27.56
CA GLY A 417 -18.79 36.83 -26.40
C GLY A 417 -17.41 36.79 -25.77
N GLU A 418 -17.22 37.58 -24.70
CA GLU A 418 -16.01 37.58 -23.88
C GLU A 418 -16.31 36.94 -22.53
N TYR A 419 -15.43 35.99 -22.11
CA TYR A 419 -15.66 35.18 -20.94
C TYR A 419 -14.39 35.03 -20.09
N GLN A 420 -14.53 35.18 -18.77
CA GLN A 420 -13.54 34.75 -17.82
C GLN A 420 -13.86 33.32 -17.39
N VAL A 421 -12.92 32.43 -17.63
CA VAL A 421 -13.08 31.00 -17.30
C VAL A 421 -12.16 30.66 -16.14
N GLU A 422 -12.74 29.99 -15.14
CA GLU A 422 -12.00 29.41 -14.03
C GLU A 422 -12.40 27.95 -13.84
N SER A 423 -11.41 27.04 -13.98
CA SER A 423 -11.57 25.60 -13.74
C SER A 423 -10.81 25.19 -12.49
N ARG A 424 -11.48 24.51 -11.55
CA ARG A 424 -10.88 24.03 -10.31
C ARG A 424 -11.23 22.57 -10.05
N PHE A 425 -10.24 21.82 -9.53
CA PHE A 425 -10.50 20.50 -8.94
C PHE A 425 -10.91 20.66 -7.48
N THR A 426 -12.13 20.26 -7.18
CA THR A 426 -12.76 20.48 -5.87
C THR A 426 -12.94 19.18 -5.09
N GLN A 427 -13.23 19.31 -3.80
CA GLN A 427 -13.65 18.22 -2.93
C GLN A 427 -15.19 18.06 -2.89
N ASN A 428 -15.93 18.68 -3.81
CA ASN A 428 -17.40 18.75 -3.82
C ASN A 428 -18.08 17.50 -4.40
N THR A 429 -17.55 16.32 -4.07
CA THR A 429 -18.26 15.05 -4.31
C THR A 429 -18.76 14.51 -2.98
N TRP A 430 -19.92 13.84 -2.99
CA TRP A 430 -20.49 13.35 -1.72
C TRP A 430 -19.52 12.42 -0.95
N PRO A 431 -18.74 11.49 -1.58
CA PRO A 431 -17.84 10.64 -0.82
C PRO A 431 -16.71 11.43 -0.15
N ARG A 432 -16.19 12.46 -0.85
CA ARG A 432 -15.12 13.32 -0.31
C ARG A 432 -15.62 14.19 0.83
N MET A 433 -16.79 14.82 0.67
CA MET A 433 -17.39 15.64 1.73
C MET A 433 -17.67 14.81 2.98
N VAL A 434 -18.29 13.64 2.84
CA VAL A 434 -18.57 12.75 3.98
C VAL A 434 -17.28 12.23 4.60
N GLY A 435 -16.32 11.78 3.78
CA GLY A 435 -15.02 11.29 4.26
C GLY A 435 -14.24 12.35 5.02
N ASN A 436 -14.13 13.56 4.46
CA ASN A 436 -13.45 14.69 5.11
C ASN A 436 -14.10 15.09 6.42
N THR A 437 -15.44 15.21 6.45
CA THR A 437 -16.18 15.56 7.65
C THR A 437 -16.02 14.51 8.74
N ALA A 438 -16.17 13.23 8.40
CA ALA A 438 -15.98 12.13 9.35
C ALA A 438 -14.55 12.10 9.91
N SER A 439 -13.54 12.31 9.07
CA SER A 439 -12.14 12.38 9.49
C SER A 439 -11.86 13.55 10.43
N LEU A 440 -12.35 14.73 10.12
CA LEU A 440 -12.18 15.91 10.98
C LEU A 440 -12.83 15.72 12.36
N LEU A 441 -14.05 15.20 12.41
CA LEU A 441 -14.74 14.89 13.66
C LEU A 441 -14.01 13.81 14.46
N ALA A 442 -13.48 12.79 13.78
CA ALA A 442 -12.72 11.72 14.42
C ALA A 442 -11.38 12.21 14.98
N VAL A 443 -10.67 13.10 14.26
CA VAL A 443 -9.44 13.74 14.76
C VAL A 443 -9.74 14.61 15.99
N ALA A 444 -10.81 15.40 15.96
CA ALA A 444 -11.22 16.20 17.11
C ALA A 444 -11.55 15.30 18.32
N TRP A 445 -12.27 14.20 18.09
CA TRP A 445 -12.58 13.24 19.16
C TRP A 445 -11.31 12.55 19.70
N TRP A 446 -10.39 12.16 18.84
CA TRP A 446 -9.10 11.62 19.26
C TRP A 446 -8.30 12.63 20.10
N GLY A 447 -8.24 13.90 19.69
CA GLY A 447 -7.61 14.97 20.46
C GLY A 447 -8.24 15.15 21.85
N TRP A 448 -9.57 15.07 21.94
CA TRP A 448 -10.29 15.10 23.23
C TRP A 448 -9.96 13.91 24.14
N LEU A 449 -9.88 12.69 23.58
CA LEU A 449 -9.47 11.49 24.33
C LEU A 449 -8.03 11.61 24.87
N LEU A 450 -7.13 12.21 24.07
CA LEU A 450 -5.75 12.48 24.49
C LEU A 450 -5.72 13.47 25.63
N TRP A 451 -6.47 14.56 25.53
CA TRP A 451 -6.56 15.57 26.58
C TRP A 451 -7.14 15.01 27.88
N GLN A 452 -8.19 14.18 27.79
CA GLN A 452 -8.72 13.50 28.97
C GLN A 452 -7.67 12.58 29.62
N SER A 453 -6.93 11.79 28.80
CA SER A 453 -5.90 10.89 29.31
C SER A 453 -4.76 11.65 30.02
N TRP A 454 -4.40 12.82 29.49
CA TRP A 454 -3.39 13.69 30.10
C TRP A 454 -3.89 14.28 31.45
N ARG A 455 -5.12 14.77 31.51
CA ARG A 455 -5.70 15.31 32.76
C ARG A 455 -5.81 14.26 33.86
N LEU A 456 -6.13 13.02 33.52
CA LEU A 456 -6.28 11.94 34.48
C LEU A 456 -4.91 11.38 34.92
N GLY A 457 -3.90 11.34 34.04
CA GLY A 457 -2.54 10.90 34.35
C GLY A 457 -1.70 11.92 35.13
N SER A 458 -2.13 13.19 35.20
CA SER A 458 -1.47 14.21 36.00
C SER A 458 -1.91 14.23 37.48
N LYS A 459 -2.77 13.26 37.88
CA LYS A 459 -3.26 13.12 39.26
C LYS A 459 -2.71 11.91 40.01
N ASP A 460 -1.83 11.12 39.36
CA ASP A 460 -1.02 10.05 39.92
C ASP A 460 0.48 10.42 39.83
#